data_6284df30445d63a88ab6f0f632a34225
#
_entry.id   6284df30445d63a88ab6f0f632a34225
#
_cell.length_a   1.000
_cell.length_b   1.000
_cell.length_c   1.000
_cell.angle_alpha   90.00
_cell.angle_beta   90.00
_cell.angle_gamma   90.00
#
_symmetry.space_group_name_H-M   'P 1'
#
loop_
_entity.id
_entity.type
_entity.pdbx_description
1 polymer ?
#
loop_
_entity_poly.entity_id
_entity_poly.type
_entity_poly.pdbx_seq_one_letter_code
_entity_poly.pdbx_strand_id
1 'polypeptide(L)'
;MSLPPALSWYRGLTRLAAPVTPALLKNRAGKGKEDPERRHERLGRPDKPRPDGQLIWLHGASVGESLVLASLVDTLAARHADWHFMVTTGTVTSARMLAERLPDRAFHQFIPVDTPGSVRRFLDHWRPDLAVFAESELWPNLIVETSRRGTPLALINARMNERSIRSWRRRPDTARWLLGQFAWIGAADTRTRDGLEDLTGYHITLAGNLKLEARLAAPDPARLETFRQALDGRPVWLAASTHPGEDEIVLDAHQRLLEQSPGALLILAPRHPERADKIRRQIEGRGLSVLQRSEGSAPPASGIQVWLTDTLGEMGFWFALAPASLIAGSLIPGIGGHNPVEASQAGSSVISGPFRSSFDDLYTAYQTHSAVLEVEDGSGLSTAVMQIWSGQGPTPSASQAALAAASGGAMAKTVTALETLLHSAEATS
;
A
#
# COMPACT_ATOMS: atom_id res chain seq x y z
N MET A 1 -28.51 6.03 21.27
CA MET A 1 -27.85 5.27 22.38
C MET A 1 -26.92 6.18 23.17
N SER A 2 -26.87 6.08 24.51
CA SER A 2 -25.93 6.83 25.34
C SER A 2 -24.50 6.38 25.05
N LEU A 3 -23.54 7.32 25.19
CA LEU A 3 -22.11 7.03 24.95
C LEU A 3 -21.58 6.09 26.06
N PRO A 4 -20.89 4.99 25.71
CA PRO A 4 -20.28 4.09 26.70
C PRO A 4 -19.33 4.82 27.65
N PRO A 5 -19.23 4.40 28.92
CA PRO A 5 -18.38 5.06 29.91
C PRO A 5 -16.93 5.21 29.48
N ALA A 6 -16.34 4.18 28.85
CA ALA A 6 -14.96 4.23 28.36
C ALA A 6 -14.74 5.32 27.32
N LEU A 7 -15.70 5.55 26.41
CA LEU A 7 -15.61 6.64 25.43
C LEU A 7 -15.80 8.01 26.09
N SER A 8 -16.69 8.10 27.08
CA SER A 8 -16.87 9.33 27.88
C SER A 8 -15.59 9.71 28.61
N TRP A 9 -14.91 8.73 29.25
CA TRP A 9 -13.60 8.92 29.87
C TRP A 9 -12.52 9.34 28.87
N TYR A 10 -12.41 8.66 27.73
CA TYR A 10 -11.47 9.03 26.66
C TYR A 10 -11.65 10.48 26.20
N ARG A 11 -12.92 10.89 25.96
CA ARG A 11 -13.26 12.25 25.55
C ARG A 11 -12.93 13.29 26.64
N GLY A 12 -13.16 12.96 27.90
CA GLY A 12 -12.78 13.80 29.05
C GLY A 12 -11.25 13.98 29.11
N LEU A 13 -10.51 12.90 29.05
CA LEU A 13 -9.03 12.92 29.09
C LEU A 13 -8.43 13.70 27.90
N THR A 14 -8.90 13.43 26.68
CA THR A 14 -8.40 14.15 25.48
C THR A 14 -8.81 15.63 25.48
N ARG A 15 -9.94 16.00 26.10
CA ARG A 15 -10.31 17.39 26.31
C ARG A 15 -9.35 18.09 27.30
N LEU A 16 -9.00 17.43 28.40
CA LEU A 16 -8.03 17.96 29.38
C LEU A 16 -6.62 18.07 28.77
N ALA A 17 -6.21 17.16 27.90
CA ALA A 17 -4.92 17.17 27.22
C ALA A 17 -4.85 18.19 26.08
N ALA A 18 -5.97 18.73 25.59
CA ALA A 18 -6.00 19.63 24.44
C ALA A 18 -5.10 20.88 24.57
N PRO A 19 -4.94 21.54 25.73
CA PRO A 19 -4.05 22.70 25.86
C PRO A 19 -2.56 22.36 25.63
N VAL A 20 -2.13 21.13 25.87
CA VAL A 20 -0.72 20.71 25.69
C VAL A 20 -0.42 20.35 24.22
N THR A 21 -1.44 20.13 23.41
CA THR A 21 -1.29 19.65 22.03
C THR A 21 -0.42 20.57 21.16
N PRO A 22 -0.54 21.92 21.20
CA PRO A 22 0.29 22.79 20.35
C PRO A 22 1.79 22.66 20.67
N ALA A 23 2.16 22.53 21.96
CA ALA A 23 3.55 22.33 22.36
C ALA A 23 4.09 20.97 21.90
N LEU A 24 3.28 19.92 22.01
CA LEU A 24 3.62 18.59 21.50
C LEU A 24 3.86 18.61 19.99
N LEU A 25 2.98 19.23 19.21
CA LEU A 25 3.13 19.34 17.76
C LEU A 25 4.37 20.16 17.38
N LYS A 26 4.70 21.22 18.13
CA LYS A 26 5.93 22.00 17.92
C LYS A 26 7.19 21.13 18.14
N ASN A 27 7.22 20.34 19.20
CA ASN A 27 8.34 19.43 19.47
C ASN A 27 8.45 18.34 18.37
N ARG A 28 7.34 17.80 17.91
CA ARG A 28 7.32 16.80 16.81
C ARG A 28 7.81 17.41 15.48
N ALA A 29 7.47 18.67 15.20
CA ALA A 29 7.94 19.40 14.02
C ALA A 29 9.48 19.60 14.06
N GLY A 30 10.05 19.92 15.23
CA GLY A 30 11.50 19.97 15.41
C GLY A 30 12.23 18.65 15.17
N LYS A 31 11.50 17.51 15.19
CA LYS A 31 12.02 16.19 14.88
C LYS A 31 11.67 15.72 13.45
N GLY A 32 11.16 16.61 12.58
CA GLY A 32 10.76 16.29 11.21
C GLY A 32 9.50 15.40 11.08
N LYS A 33 8.73 15.22 12.17
CA LYS A 33 7.54 14.35 12.21
C LYS A 33 6.21 15.07 11.98
N GLU A 34 6.24 16.39 11.88
CA GLU A 34 5.09 17.25 11.56
C GLU A 34 5.55 18.36 10.61
N ASP A 35 4.66 18.85 9.77
CA ASP A 35 4.91 20.00 8.91
C ASP A 35 4.87 21.28 9.73
N PRO A 36 5.94 22.10 9.79
CA PRO A 36 5.98 23.32 10.59
C PRO A 36 4.96 24.37 10.15
N GLU A 37 4.66 24.48 8.87
CA GLU A 37 3.76 25.48 8.31
C GLU A 37 2.30 25.08 8.45
N ARG A 38 2.00 23.78 8.33
CA ARG A 38 0.64 23.22 8.33
C ARG A 38 0.17 22.64 9.69
N ARG A 39 0.90 22.93 10.79
CA ARG A 39 0.55 22.43 12.15
C ARG A 39 -0.83 22.86 12.63
N HIS A 40 -1.33 24.03 12.20
CA HIS A 40 -2.63 24.55 12.54
C HIS A 40 -3.77 23.63 12.03
N GLU A 41 -3.57 22.91 10.94
CA GLU A 41 -4.50 21.91 10.43
C GLU A 41 -4.74 20.80 11.47
N ARG A 42 -3.66 20.36 12.15
CA ARG A 42 -3.72 19.37 13.25
C ARG A 42 -4.57 19.85 14.44
N LEU A 43 -4.79 21.15 14.57
CA LEU A 43 -5.67 21.75 15.58
C LEU A 43 -7.08 22.00 15.05
N GLY A 44 -7.43 21.48 13.85
CA GLY A 44 -8.70 21.65 13.19
C GLY A 44 -8.93 23.06 12.63
N ARG A 45 -7.86 23.73 12.21
CA ARG A 45 -7.90 25.07 11.62
C ARG A 45 -7.32 25.04 10.22
N PRO A 46 -8.09 24.64 9.20
CA PRO A 46 -7.61 24.59 7.82
C PRO A 46 -7.54 26.00 7.22
N ASP A 47 -6.64 26.20 6.25
CA ASP A 47 -6.51 27.45 5.50
C ASP A 47 -7.35 27.45 4.22
N LYS A 48 -7.60 26.27 3.64
CA LYS A 48 -8.35 26.15 2.40
C LYS A 48 -9.86 26.32 2.67
N PRO A 49 -10.60 27.01 1.78
CA PRO A 49 -12.06 27.02 1.85
C PRO A 49 -12.62 25.62 1.51
N ARG A 50 -13.80 25.33 2.06
CA ARG A 50 -14.57 24.15 1.62
C ARG A 50 -14.98 24.33 0.16
N PRO A 51 -14.74 23.36 -0.73
CA PRO A 51 -15.28 23.42 -2.08
C PRO A 51 -16.83 23.36 -2.07
N ASP A 52 -17.44 23.93 -3.09
CA ASP A 52 -18.87 23.78 -3.31
C ASP A 52 -19.21 22.35 -3.77
N GLY A 53 -20.45 21.92 -3.55
CA GLY A 53 -20.92 20.58 -3.92
C GLY A 53 -20.56 19.51 -2.89
N GLN A 54 -20.57 18.24 -3.34
CA GLN A 54 -20.34 17.08 -2.47
C GLN A 54 -18.86 16.91 -2.12
N LEU A 55 -18.57 16.76 -0.83
CA LEU A 55 -17.24 16.56 -0.30
C LEU A 55 -17.13 15.18 0.39
N ILE A 56 -16.36 14.29 -0.22
CA ILE A 56 -16.05 12.99 0.33
C ILE A 56 -14.72 13.07 1.11
N TRP A 57 -14.79 12.79 2.41
CA TRP A 57 -13.62 12.77 3.28
C TRP A 57 -13.09 11.34 3.43
N LEU A 58 -11.83 11.11 3.04
CA LEU A 58 -11.14 9.84 3.19
C LEU A 58 -9.98 9.97 4.18
N HIS A 59 -9.83 9.02 5.09
CA HIS A 59 -8.76 9.02 6.10
C HIS A 59 -7.97 7.73 6.12
N GLY A 60 -6.62 7.88 6.11
CA GLY A 60 -5.66 6.79 6.32
C GLY A 60 -4.38 7.31 6.96
N ALA A 61 -3.70 6.50 7.77
CA ALA A 61 -2.55 6.92 8.55
C ALA A 61 -1.20 6.66 7.88
N SER A 62 -1.08 5.57 7.13
CA SER A 62 0.17 5.10 6.52
C SER A 62 0.29 5.43 5.03
N VAL A 63 1.51 5.33 4.49
CA VAL A 63 1.74 5.46 3.03
C VAL A 63 0.95 4.41 2.25
N GLY A 64 0.92 3.16 2.73
CA GLY A 64 0.16 2.09 2.07
C GLY A 64 -1.34 2.35 2.02
N GLU A 65 -1.94 2.87 3.11
CA GLU A 65 -3.34 3.30 3.12
C GLU A 65 -3.57 4.49 2.19
N SER A 66 -2.65 5.45 2.17
CA SER A 66 -2.73 6.61 1.27
C SER A 66 -2.75 6.21 -0.21
N LEU A 67 -2.01 5.17 -0.61
CA LEU A 67 -2.04 4.61 -1.97
C LEU A 67 -3.40 4.00 -2.31
N VAL A 68 -3.99 3.25 -1.37
CA VAL A 68 -5.35 2.71 -1.51
C VAL A 68 -6.37 3.82 -1.68
N LEU A 69 -6.29 4.85 -0.82
CA LEU A 69 -7.21 5.99 -0.88
C LEU A 69 -7.06 6.78 -2.18
N ALA A 70 -5.83 7.01 -2.66
CA ALA A 70 -5.61 7.67 -3.94
C ALA A 70 -6.23 6.89 -5.11
N SER A 71 -6.05 5.56 -5.14
CA SER A 71 -6.67 4.70 -6.18
C SER A 71 -8.20 4.69 -6.11
N LEU A 72 -8.77 4.75 -4.91
CA LEU A 72 -10.21 4.87 -4.72
C LEU A 72 -10.71 6.25 -5.19
N VAL A 73 -9.99 7.33 -4.88
CA VAL A 73 -10.28 8.68 -5.37
C VAL A 73 -10.26 8.72 -6.90
N ASP A 74 -9.24 8.16 -7.54
CA ASP A 74 -9.15 8.09 -9.01
C ASP A 74 -10.39 7.40 -9.61
N THR A 75 -10.80 6.27 -9.00
CA THR A 75 -11.95 5.50 -9.47
C THR A 75 -13.27 6.28 -9.31
N LEU A 76 -13.49 6.91 -8.15
CA LEU A 76 -14.69 7.70 -7.89
C LEU A 76 -14.71 9.00 -8.71
N ALA A 77 -13.58 9.69 -8.85
CA ALA A 77 -13.45 10.91 -9.63
C ALA A 77 -13.70 10.72 -11.13
N ALA A 78 -13.37 9.54 -11.67
CA ALA A 78 -13.68 9.17 -13.04
C ALA A 78 -15.18 8.92 -13.28
N ARG A 79 -15.93 8.55 -12.24
CA ARG A 79 -17.37 8.25 -12.30
C ARG A 79 -18.25 9.45 -11.98
N HIS A 80 -17.76 10.35 -11.12
CA HIS A 80 -18.53 11.50 -10.58
C HIS A 80 -17.76 12.81 -10.81
N ALA A 81 -18.19 13.57 -11.81
CA ALA A 81 -17.51 14.81 -12.21
C ALA A 81 -17.70 15.97 -11.25
N ASP A 82 -18.70 15.92 -10.40
CA ASP A 82 -19.13 16.95 -9.44
C ASP A 82 -18.65 16.69 -8.00
N TRP A 83 -18.01 15.54 -7.73
CA TRP A 83 -17.51 15.22 -6.40
C TRP A 83 -16.13 15.82 -6.14
N HIS A 84 -15.94 16.31 -4.91
CA HIS A 84 -14.67 16.74 -4.37
C HIS A 84 -14.18 15.74 -3.31
N PHE A 85 -12.87 15.60 -3.20
CA PHE A 85 -12.26 14.60 -2.30
C PHE A 85 -11.26 15.27 -1.38
N MET A 86 -11.41 15.05 -0.08
CA MET A 86 -10.44 15.44 0.93
C MET A 86 -9.79 14.19 1.49
N VAL A 87 -8.48 14.00 1.25
CA VAL A 87 -7.71 12.88 1.81
C VAL A 87 -6.92 13.36 3.00
N THR A 88 -7.14 12.75 4.16
CA THR A 88 -6.43 13.13 5.39
C THR A 88 -5.45 12.08 5.82
N THR A 89 -4.24 12.53 6.22
CA THR A 89 -3.19 11.67 6.80
C THR A 89 -2.54 12.31 8.02
N GLY A 90 -1.77 11.50 8.77
CA GLY A 90 -1.05 11.95 9.96
C GLY A 90 0.45 12.15 9.77
N THR A 91 1.03 11.90 8.57
CA THR A 91 2.48 11.93 8.32
C THR A 91 2.88 12.83 7.17
N VAL A 92 4.06 13.45 7.27
CA VAL A 92 4.61 14.31 6.22
C VAL A 92 4.91 13.53 4.94
N THR A 93 5.37 12.28 5.08
CA THR A 93 5.66 11.40 3.94
C THR A 93 4.41 11.11 3.11
N SER A 94 3.31 10.73 3.78
CA SER A 94 2.03 10.49 3.08
C SER A 94 1.49 11.77 2.44
N ALA A 95 1.65 12.93 3.10
CA ALA A 95 1.23 14.22 2.56
C ALA A 95 1.95 14.58 1.25
N ARG A 96 3.27 14.39 1.20
CA ARG A 96 4.08 14.63 -0.01
C ARG A 96 3.67 13.72 -1.16
N MET A 97 3.56 12.43 -0.89
CA MET A 97 3.13 11.44 -1.90
C MET A 97 1.74 11.77 -2.47
N LEU A 98 0.79 12.16 -1.63
CA LEU A 98 -0.55 12.53 -2.07
C LEU A 98 -0.56 13.85 -2.86
N ALA A 99 0.29 14.82 -2.53
CA ALA A 99 0.39 16.07 -3.27
C ALA A 99 0.80 15.88 -4.75
N GLU A 100 1.58 14.83 -5.04
CA GLU A 100 2.03 14.50 -6.39
C GLU A 100 1.05 13.60 -7.17
N ARG A 101 0.06 13.01 -6.48
CA ARG A 101 -0.77 11.93 -7.04
C ARG A 101 -2.27 12.23 -7.12
N LEU A 102 -2.77 13.11 -6.27
CA LEU A 102 -4.20 13.39 -6.24
C LEU A 102 -4.63 14.19 -7.48
N PRO A 103 -5.80 13.88 -8.07
CA PRO A 103 -6.36 14.66 -9.18
C PRO A 103 -6.81 16.06 -8.72
N ASP A 104 -7.02 16.99 -9.66
CA ASP A 104 -7.34 18.41 -9.38
C ASP A 104 -8.51 18.64 -8.41
N ARG A 105 -9.51 17.75 -8.41
CA ARG A 105 -10.67 17.82 -7.51
C ARG A 105 -10.45 17.14 -6.16
N ALA A 106 -9.22 16.72 -5.87
CA ALA A 106 -8.83 16.13 -4.61
C ALA A 106 -7.70 16.92 -3.96
N PHE A 107 -7.69 16.98 -2.65
CA PHE A 107 -6.64 17.66 -1.91
C PHE A 107 -6.31 16.94 -0.61
N HIS A 108 -5.05 17.10 -0.19
CA HIS A 108 -4.57 16.60 1.09
C HIS A 108 -4.78 17.63 2.20
N GLN A 109 -5.27 17.13 3.36
CA GLN A 109 -5.41 17.84 4.63
C GLN A 109 -4.79 17.01 5.75
N PHE A 110 -4.05 17.61 6.67
CA PHE A 110 -3.64 16.87 7.86
C PHE A 110 -4.83 16.60 8.78
N ILE A 111 -4.96 15.33 9.23
CA ILE A 111 -5.99 14.92 10.18
C ILE A 111 -5.87 15.73 11.49
N PRO A 112 -6.93 16.23 12.09
CA PRO A 112 -6.85 16.87 13.40
C PRO A 112 -6.45 15.89 14.48
N VAL A 113 -5.73 16.34 15.52
CA VAL A 113 -5.52 15.53 16.70
C VAL A 113 -6.87 15.17 17.32
N ASP A 114 -7.00 13.93 17.81
CA ASP A 114 -8.27 13.37 18.27
C ASP A 114 -8.71 13.96 19.62
N THR A 115 -8.85 15.30 19.69
CA THR A 115 -9.46 16.02 20.80
C THR A 115 -10.81 16.58 20.38
N PRO A 116 -11.81 16.62 21.28
CA PRO A 116 -13.16 17.07 20.93
C PRO A 116 -13.21 18.47 20.29
N GLY A 117 -12.32 19.37 20.72
CA GLY A 117 -12.26 20.74 20.18
C GLY A 117 -11.68 20.84 18.79
N SER A 118 -10.58 20.12 18.53
CA SER A 118 -9.93 20.11 17.20
C SER A 118 -10.82 19.42 16.16
N VAL A 119 -11.40 18.28 16.54
CA VAL A 119 -12.33 17.53 15.68
C VAL A 119 -13.57 18.33 15.32
N ARG A 120 -14.17 19.01 16.31
CA ARG A 120 -15.36 19.87 16.03
C ARG A 120 -15.03 20.96 15.05
N ARG A 121 -13.95 21.74 15.25
CA ARG A 121 -13.56 22.81 14.32
C ARG A 121 -13.31 22.28 12.91
N PHE A 122 -12.65 21.13 12.79
CA PHE A 122 -12.41 20.46 11.52
C PHE A 122 -13.74 20.12 10.81
N LEU A 123 -14.68 19.48 11.51
CA LEU A 123 -15.96 19.07 10.94
C LEU A 123 -16.90 20.28 10.68
N ASP A 124 -16.85 21.32 11.51
CA ASP A 124 -17.64 22.54 11.30
C ASP A 124 -17.19 23.31 10.04
N HIS A 125 -15.90 23.24 9.71
CA HIS A 125 -15.36 23.86 8.50
C HIS A 125 -15.62 22.99 7.25
N TRP A 126 -15.23 21.72 7.29
CA TRP A 126 -15.27 20.86 6.10
C TRP A 126 -16.66 20.32 5.80
N ARG A 127 -17.48 20.02 6.80
CA ARG A 127 -18.84 19.47 6.65
C ARG A 127 -18.92 18.42 5.54
N PRO A 128 -18.18 17.30 5.67
CA PRO A 128 -18.16 16.28 4.64
C PRO A 128 -19.53 15.58 4.52
N ASP A 129 -19.90 15.22 3.30
CA ASP A 129 -21.15 14.52 3.00
C ASP A 129 -21.03 13.00 3.23
N LEU A 130 -19.79 12.47 3.18
CA LEU A 130 -19.44 11.09 3.52
C LEU A 130 -18.06 11.08 4.16
N ALA A 131 -17.87 10.26 5.21
CA ALA A 131 -16.56 10.02 5.83
C ALA A 131 -16.15 8.55 5.68
N VAL A 132 -14.96 8.33 5.12
CA VAL A 132 -14.42 7.00 4.80
C VAL A 132 -13.10 6.80 5.55
N PHE A 133 -13.05 5.80 6.43
CA PHE A 133 -11.87 5.45 7.21
C PHE A 133 -11.25 4.15 6.68
N ALA A 134 -9.93 4.09 6.62
CA ALA A 134 -9.22 2.91 6.13
C ALA A 134 -8.72 2.01 7.28
N GLU A 135 -8.74 0.72 7.06
CA GLU A 135 -8.16 -0.32 7.90
C GLU A 135 -8.63 -0.32 9.37
N SER A 136 -7.78 0.10 10.28
CA SER A 136 -8.08 0.12 11.73
C SER A 136 -8.06 1.53 12.33
N GLU A 137 -8.31 2.55 11.52
CA GLU A 137 -8.32 3.96 11.94
C GLU A 137 -9.58 4.30 12.73
N LEU A 138 -9.67 3.76 13.96
CA LEU A 138 -10.82 3.91 14.85
C LEU A 138 -10.59 5.00 15.90
N TRP A 139 -10.55 6.27 15.48
CA TRP A 139 -10.35 7.44 16.33
C TRP A 139 -11.65 7.86 17.03
N PRO A 140 -11.78 7.71 18.36
CA PRO A 140 -13.08 7.83 19.02
C PRO A 140 -13.75 9.20 18.89
N ASN A 141 -13.00 10.31 19.02
CA ASN A 141 -13.62 11.64 18.88
C ASN A 141 -14.02 11.95 17.45
N LEU A 142 -13.19 11.54 16.45
CA LEU A 142 -13.53 11.68 15.03
C LEU A 142 -14.82 10.93 14.72
N ILE A 143 -14.95 9.67 15.11
CA ILE A 143 -16.15 8.86 14.85
C ILE A 143 -17.37 9.45 15.58
N VAL A 144 -17.26 9.76 16.87
CA VAL A 144 -18.36 10.30 17.67
C VAL A 144 -18.86 11.65 17.11
N GLU A 145 -17.96 12.56 16.77
CA GLU A 145 -18.36 13.90 16.32
C GLU A 145 -18.87 13.87 14.88
N THR A 146 -18.39 12.97 14.02
CA THR A 146 -18.89 12.77 12.66
C THR A 146 -20.29 12.16 12.69
N SER A 147 -20.48 11.08 13.44
CA SER A 147 -21.79 10.43 13.61
C SER A 147 -22.85 11.38 14.19
N ARG A 148 -22.48 12.25 15.15
CA ARG A 148 -23.39 13.24 15.74
C ARG A 148 -23.90 14.30 14.75
N ARG A 149 -23.19 14.51 13.64
CA ARG A 149 -23.60 15.43 12.56
C ARG A 149 -24.45 14.76 11.51
N GLY A 150 -24.72 13.46 11.67
CA GLY A 150 -25.46 12.69 10.68
C GLY A 150 -24.66 12.35 9.42
N THR A 151 -23.37 12.70 9.37
CA THR A 151 -22.51 12.31 8.24
C THR A 151 -22.33 10.79 8.24
N PRO A 152 -22.68 10.07 7.17
CA PRO A 152 -22.48 8.64 7.08
C PRO A 152 -21.00 8.29 7.15
N LEU A 153 -20.69 7.18 7.86
CA LEU A 153 -19.35 6.66 8.05
C LEU A 153 -19.20 5.32 7.34
N ALA A 154 -18.12 5.15 6.60
CA ALA A 154 -17.71 3.85 6.04
C ALA A 154 -16.32 3.47 6.54
N LEU A 155 -16.12 2.19 6.86
CA LEU A 155 -14.80 1.60 7.16
C LEU A 155 -14.42 0.69 5.99
N ILE A 156 -13.39 1.07 5.24
CA ILE A 156 -12.93 0.33 4.07
C ILE A 156 -11.66 -0.46 4.37
N ASN A 157 -11.47 -1.57 3.65
CA ASN A 157 -10.29 -2.42 3.81
C ASN A 157 -10.02 -2.77 5.28
N ALA A 158 -11.08 -2.94 6.08
CA ALA A 158 -10.95 -3.16 7.52
C ALA A 158 -10.03 -4.36 7.79
N ARG A 159 -9.03 -4.14 8.67
CA ARG A 159 -8.07 -5.17 9.08
C ARG A 159 -7.87 -5.15 10.58
N MET A 160 -8.09 -6.29 11.21
CA MET A 160 -7.81 -6.48 12.63
C MET A 160 -7.07 -7.79 12.86
N ASN A 161 -5.91 -7.71 13.52
CA ASN A 161 -5.23 -8.90 13.98
C ASN A 161 -5.91 -9.48 15.24
N GLU A 162 -5.63 -10.74 15.57
CA GLU A 162 -6.22 -11.41 16.70
C GLU A 162 -5.97 -10.71 18.05
N ARG A 163 -4.83 -10.06 18.22
CA ARG A 163 -4.51 -9.31 19.43
C ARG A 163 -5.46 -8.11 19.59
N SER A 164 -5.74 -7.41 18.50
CA SER A 164 -6.70 -6.29 18.48
C SER A 164 -8.11 -6.78 18.77
N ILE A 165 -8.57 -7.85 18.12
CA ILE A 165 -9.90 -8.45 18.36
C ILE A 165 -10.02 -8.87 19.83
N ARG A 166 -9.03 -9.58 20.39
CA ARG A 166 -9.02 -9.95 21.82
C ARG A 166 -9.02 -8.75 22.76
N SER A 167 -8.37 -7.65 22.38
CA SER A 167 -8.39 -6.41 23.16
C SER A 167 -9.78 -5.77 23.19
N TRP A 168 -10.46 -5.73 22.04
CA TRP A 168 -11.82 -5.19 21.93
C TRP A 168 -12.85 -6.04 22.65
N ARG A 169 -12.71 -7.37 22.67
CA ARG A 169 -13.57 -8.28 23.46
C ARG A 169 -13.59 -7.96 24.96
N ARG A 170 -12.55 -7.30 25.48
CA ARG A 170 -12.53 -6.86 26.90
C ARG A 170 -13.43 -5.64 27.15
N ARG A 171 -13.92 -4.98 26.11
CA ARG A 171 -14.79 -3.80 26.17
C ARG A 171 -15.90 -3.88 25.11
N PRO A 172 -16.76 -4.90 25.18
CA PRO A 172 -17.69 -5.25 24.11
C PRO A 172 -18.67 -4.11 23.80
N ASP A 173 -19.19 -3.42 24.82
CA ASP A 173 -20.13 -2.30 24.63
C ASP A 173 -19.47 -1.13 23.90
N THR A 174 -18.19 -0.88 24.17
CA THR A 174 -17.42 0.17 23.50
C THR A 174 -17.16 -0.20 22.05
N ALA A 175 -16.75 -1.43 21.77
CA ALA A 175 -16.53 -1.96 20.43
C ALA A 175 -17.82 -1.88 19.59
N ARG A 176 -18.92 -2.46 20.14
CA ARG A 176 -20.23 -2.46 19.48
C ARG A 176 -20.73 -1.05 19.19
N TRP A 177 -20.61 -0.15 20.15
CA TRP A 177 -21.06 1.24 19.99
C TRP A 177 -20.23 1.95 18.90
N LEU A 178 -18.90 1.87 18.96
CA LEU A 178 -17.99 2.59 18.06
C LEU A 178 -18.10 2.07 16.63
N LEU A 179 -18.05 0.75 16.45
CA LEU A 179 -18.18 0.11 15.14
C LEU A 179 -19.60 0.25 14.58
N GLY A 180 -20.62 0.31 15.44
CA GLY A 180 -22.01 0.55 15.05
C GLY A 180 -22.29 1.97 14.56
N GLN A 181 -21.32 2.89 14.62
CA GLN A 181 -21.46 4.22 13.96
C GLN A 181 -21.18 4.15 12.46
N PHE A 182 -20.53 3.10 11.98
CA PHE A 182 -20.28 2.90 10.56
C PHE A 182 -21.54 2.34 9.89
N ALA A 183 -22.02 3.03 8.88
CA ALA A 183 -23.14 2.59 8.04
C ALA A 183 -22.74 1.41 7.12
N TRP A 184 -21.42 1.28 6.85
CA TRP A 184 -20.87 0.17 6.11
C TRP A 184 -19.47 -0.16 6.59
N ILE A 185 -19.16 -1.46 6.71
CA ILE A 185 -17.82 -1.98 7.01
C ILE A 185 -17.47 -3.04 5.97
N GLY A 186 -16.41 -2.79 5.20
CA GLY A 186 -15.82 -3.73 4.25
C GLY A 186 -14.56 -4.36 4.81
N ALA A 187 -14.63 -5.62 5.23
CA ALA A 187 -13.49 -6.39 5.73
C ALA A 187 -12.58 -6.84 4.58
N ALA A 188 -11.27 -6.76 4.78
CA ALA A 188 -10.26 -7.15 3.79
C ALA A 188 -10.08 -8.67 3.73
N ASP A 189 -10.37 -9.39 4.80
CA ASP A 189 -10.21 -10.83 4.92
C ASP A 189 -11.27 -11.45 5.84
N THR A 190 -11.43 -12.77 5.72
CA THR A 190 -12.44 -13.55 6.46
C THR A 190 -12.25 -13.46 7.96
N ARG A 191 -11.00 -13.51 8.44
CA ARG A 191 -10.69 -13.41 9.89
C ARG A 191 -11.18 -12.08 10.48
N THR A 192 -10.94 -10.98 9.77
CA THR A 192 -11.40 -9.65 10.18
C THR A 192 -12.91 -9.56 10.17
N ARG A 193 -13.57 -10.07 9.11
CA ARG A 193 -15.03 -10.14 9.03
C ARG A 193 -15.61 -10.86 10.24
N ASP A 194 -15.18 -12.10 10.47
CA ASP A 194 -15.71 -12.96 11.55
C ASP A 194 -15.47 -12.34 12.93
N GLY A 195 -14.27 -11.76 13.14
CA GLY A 195 -13.95 -11.05 14.38
C GLY A 195 -14.78 -9.80 14.62
N LEU A 196 -15.11 -9.04 13.58
CA LEU A 196 -15.98 -7.86 13.69
C LEU A 196 -17.45 -8.24 13.86
N GLU A 197 -17.94 -9.28 13.20
CA GLU A 197 -19.30 -9.82 13.38
C GLU A 197 -19.48 -10.30 14.84
N ASP A 198 -18.51 -11.02 15.39
CA ASP A 198 -18.52 -11.46 16.79
C ASP A 198 -18.55 -10.29 17.79
N LEU A 199 -17.77 -9.22 17.50
CA LEU A 199 -17.71 -8.03 18.36
C LEU A 199 -18.98 -7.18 18.31
N THR A 200 -19.63 -7.10 17.15
CA THR A 200 -20.72 -6.16 16.91
C THR A 200 -22.10 -6.80 16.94
N GLY A 201 -22.20 -8.05 16.51
CA GLY A 201 -23.46 -8.72 16.20
C GLY A 201 -24.10 -8.21 14.89
N TYR A 202 -23.38 -7.41 14.07
CA TYR A 202 -23.83 -6.91 12.78
C TYR A 202 -23.21 -7.72 11.66
N HIS A 203 -23.90 -7.79 10.53
CA HIS A 203 -23.32 -8.37 9.31
C HIS A 203 -22.21 -7.46 8.75
N ILE A 204 -21.03 -8.03 8.52
CA ILE A 204 -19.86 -7.34 7.96
C ILE A 204 -19.61 -7.85 6.55
N THR A 205 -19.53 -6.96 5.59
CA THR A 205 -19.26 -7.32 4.20
C THR A 205 -17.82 -7.80 4.02
N LEU A 206 -17.61 -9.00 3.50
CA LEU A 206 -16.30 -9.42 3.00
C LEU A 206 -16.05 -8.71 1.65
N ALA A 207 -15.48 -7.52 1.72
CA ALA A 207 -15.19 -6.72 0.54
C ALA A 207 -13.98 -7.26 -0.24
N GLY A 208 -12.94 -7.73 0.48
CA GLY A 208 -11.66 -8.12 -0.07
C GLY A 208 -10.57 -7.05 0.16
N ASN A 209 -9.37 -7.32 -0.33
CA ASN A 209 -8.19 -6.52 -0.02
C ASN A 209 -7.92 -5.45 -1.10
N LEU A 210 -8.28 -4.20 -0.82
CA LEU A 210 -8.05 -3.06 -1.70
C LEU A 210 -6.57 -2.82 -2.05
N LYS A 211 -5.63 -3.25 -1.21
CA LYS A 211 -4.19 -3.12 -1.50
C LYS A 211 -3.75 -3.91 -2.73
N LEU A 212 -4.47 -4.96 -3.08
CA LEU A 212 -4.16 -5.77 -4.26
C LEU A 212 -4.61 -5.11 -5.57
N GLU A 213 -5.56 -4.18 -5.48
CA GLU A 213 -6.07 -3.41 -6.62
C GLU A 213 -5.53 -1.96 -6.63
N ALA A 214 -4.89 -1.51 -5.55
CA ALA A 214 -4.32 -0.17 -5.49
C ALA A 214 -3.23 0.00 -6.56
N ARG A 215 -3.41 0.98 -7.43
CA ARG A 215 -2.42 1.30 -8.47
C ARG A 215 -1.18 1.91 -7.82
N LEU A 216 -0.05 1.27 -8.03
CA LEU A 216 1.25 1.86 -7.69
C LEU A 216 1.56 3.04 -8.60
N ALA A 217 2.40 3.95 -8.13
CA ALA A 217 2.89 5.01 -8.99
C ALA A 217 3.66 4.37 -10.17
N ALA A 218 3.19 4.62 -11.39
CA ALA A 218 3.96 4.22 -12.56
C ALA A 218 5.32 4.96 -12.53
N PRO A 219 6.42 4.28 -12.88
CA PRO A 219 7.70 4.97 -13.04
C PRO A 219 7.60 6.01 -14.15
N ASP A 220 8.44 7.06 -14.06
CA ASP A 220 8.54 8.09 -15.11
C ASP A 220 8.74 7.43 -16.50
N PRO A 221 7.79 7.59 -17.44
CA PRO A 221 7.87 6.94 -18.74
C PRO A 221 9.07 7.39 -19.56
N ALA A 222 9.48 8.65 -19.46
CA ALA A 222 10.62 9.19 -20.18
C ALA A 222 11.93 8.59 -19.68
N ARG A 223 12.06 8.46 -18.35
CA ARG A 223 13.20 7.79 -17.73
C ARG A 223 13.25 6.30 -18.11
N LEU A 224 12.10 5.61 -18.06
CA LEU A 224 12.03 4.19 -18.41
C LEU A 224 12.43 3.94 -19.87
N GLU A 225 11.96 4.79 -20.79
CA GLU A 225 12.31 4.70 -22.21
C GLU A 225 13.81 4.98 -22.44
N THR A 226 14.38 5.98 -21.78
CA THR A 226 15.83 6.26 -21.83
C THR A 226 16.66 5.05 -21.44
N PHE A 227 16.23 4.34 -20.38
CA PHE A 227 16.93 3.15 -19.91
C PHE A 227 16.76 1.95 -20.86
N ARG A 228 15.58 1.75 -21.43
CA ARG A 228 15.33 0.71 -22.44
C ARG A 228 16.18 0.91 -23.68
N GLN A 229 16.29 2.14 -24.17
CA GLN A 229 17.14 2.48 -25.30
C GLN A 229 18.63 2.25 -25.00
N ALA A 230 19.09 2.62 -23.80
CA ALA A 230 20.49 2.40 -23.40
C ALA A 230 20.84 0.91 -23.21
N LEU A 231 19.87 0.08 -22.87
CA LEU A 231 20.04 -1.38 -22.76
C LEU A 231 19.98 -2.09 -24.13
N ASP A 232 19.52 -1.43 -25.19
CA ASP A 232 19.57 -1.85 -26.59
C ASP A 232 19.11 -3.32 -26.81
N GLY A 233 17.93 -3.67 -26.29
CA GLY A 233 17.36 -5.02 -26.42
C GLY A 233 18.05 -6.12 -25.61
N ARG A 234 18.97 -5.77 -24.75
CA ARG A 234 19.68 -6.65 -23.86
C ARG A 234 18.69 -7.44 -22.96
N PRO A 235 18.83 -8.79 -22.81
CA PRO A 235 17.98 -9.55 -21.91
C PRO A 235 18.22 -9.13 -20.45
N VAL A 236 17.14 -8.71 -19.77
CA VAL A 236 17.17 -8.24 -18.36
C VAL A 236 16.26 -9.11 -17.51
N TRP A 237 16.70 -9.40 -16.30
CA TRP A 237 15.86 -9.97 -15.24
C TRP A 237 16.19 -9.36 -13.89
N LEU A 238 15.26 -9.48 -12.94
CA LEU A 238 15.34 -8.87 -11.61
C LEU A 238 15.28 -9.94 -10.53
N ALA A 239 16.18 -9.86 -9.56
CA ALA A 239 16.06 -10.53 -8.27
C ALA A 239 15.67 -9.49 -7.22
N ALA A 240 14.38 -9.48 -6.84
CA ALA A 240 13.77 -8.45 -6.01
C ALA A 240 13.77 -8.83 -4.53
N SER A 241 14.32 -7.96 -3.68
CA SER A 241 14.33 -8.09 -2.21
C SER A 241 15.04 -9.34 -1.70
N THR A 242 16.24 -9.62 -2.18
CA THR A 242 17.02 -10.82 -1.79
C THR A 242 17.50 -10.77 -0.33
N HIS A 243 17.55 -11.95 0.28
CA HIS A 243 18.04 -12.17 1.64
C HIS A 243 19.35 -12.97 1.66
N PRO A 244 20.09 -12.98 2.80
CA PRO A 244 21.28 -13.82 2.93
C PRO A 244 20.98 -15.29 2.62
N GLY A 245 21.76 -15.90 1.73
CA GLY A 245 21.56 -17.26 1.24
C GLY A 245 20.83 -17.35 -0.10
N GLU A 246 20.05 -16.36 -0.47
CA GLU A 246 19.42 -16.32 -1.80
C GLU A 246 20.35 -15.71 -2.85
N ASP A 247 21.24 -14.79 -2.45
CA ASP A 247 22.15 -14.12 -3.38
C ASP A 247 23.02 -15.15 -4.13
N GLU A 248 23.48 -16.21 -3.44
CA GLU A 248 24.27 -17.28 -4.02
C GLU A 248 23.48 -18.05 -5.09
N ILE A 249 22.21 -18.40 -4.81
CA ILE A 249 21.30 -19.09 -5.75
C ILE A 249 21.05 -18.22 -6.98
N VAL A 250 20.82 -16.92 -6.77
CA VAL A 250 20.59 -15.93 -7.82
C VAL A 250 21.81 -15.78 -8.72
N LEU A 251 23.00 -15.70 -8.14
CA LEU A 251 24.25 -15.58 -8.90
C LEU A 251 24.59 -16.86 -9.66
N ASP A 252 24.31 -18.04 -9.08
CA ASP A 252 24.45 -19.32 -9.79
C ASP A 252 23.52 -19.42 -11.00
N ALA A 253 22.26 -18.99 -10.83
CA ALA A 253 21.30 -18.89 -11.94
C ALA A 253 21.79 -17.93 -13.03
N HIS A 254 22.34 -16.77 -12.63
CA HIS A 254 22.81 -15.78 -13.59
C HIS A 254 24.05 -16.27 -14.39
N GLN A 255 24.99 -16.98 -13.76
CA GLN A 255 26.13 -17.56 -14.47
C GLN A 255 25.66 -18.57 -15.54
N ARG A 256 24.65 -19.42 -15.23
CA ARG A 256 24.04 -20.32 -16.21
C ARG A 256 23.35 -19.59 -17.36
N LEU A 257 22.69 -18.45 -17.06
CA LEU A 257 22.07 -17.61 -18.09
C LEU A 257 23.11 -16.99 -19.01
N LEU A 258 24.27 -16.57 -18.48
CA LEU A 258 25.36 -15.99 -19.28
C LEU A 258 25.99 -17.00 -20.25
N GLU A 259 25.95 -18.30 -19.96
CA GLU A 259 26.38 -19.34 -20.90
C GLU A 259 25.54 -19.39 -22.18
N GLN A 260 24.24 -19.10 -22.08
CA GLN A 260 23.28 -19.12 -23.18
C GLN A 260 23.02 -17.72 -23.76
N SER A 261 23.14 -16.70 -22.95
CA SER A 261 22.89 -15.29 -23.26
C SER A 261 24.00 -14.41 -22.68
N PRO A 262 25.19 -14.35 -23.30
CA PRO A 262 26.36 -13.63 -22.77
C PRO A 262 26.13 -12.15 -22.48
N GLY A 263 25.14 -11.55 -23.16
CA GLY A 263 24.71 -10.16 -22.95
C GLY A 263 23.73 -9.95 -21.80
N ALA A 264 23.28 -11.00 -21.09
CA ALA A 264 22.27 -10.87 -20.06
C ALA A 264 22.67 -9.92 -18.92
N LEU A 265 21.69 -9.20 -18.37
CA LEU A 265 21.84 -8.33 -17.20
C LEU A 265 20.97 -8.82 -16.06
N LEU A 266 21.60 -9.03 -14.91
CA LEU A 266 20.90 -9.20 -13.64
C LEU A 266 20.77 -7.84 -12.95
N ILE A 267 19.54 -7.41 -12.63
CA ILE A 267 19.28 -6.38 -11.62
C ILE A 267 19.13 -7.11 -10.28
N LEU A 268 20.02 -6.84 -9.33
CA LEU A 268 20.00 -7.47 -8.00
C LEU A 268 19.66 -6.41 -6.96
N ALA A 269 18.45 -6.49 -6.39
CA ALA A 269 17.96 -5.57 -5.39
C ALA A 269 17.85 -6.26 -4.02
N PRO A 270 18.80 -6.04 -3.10
CA PRO A 270 18.73 -6.63 -1.77
C PRO A 270 17.64 -6.01 -0.92
N ARG A 271 16.99 -6.81 -0.06
CA ARG A 271 15.99 -6.30 0.91
C ARG A 271 16.57 -5.25 1.86
N HIS A 272 17.85 -5.38 2.16
CA HIS A 272 18.63 -4.55 3.05
C HIS A 272 19.82 -3.94 2.29
N PRO A 273 19.73 -2.67 1.84
CA PRO A 273 20.79 -2.01 1.07
C PRO A 273 22.17 -2.01 1.73
N GLU A 274 22.22 -2.00 3.06
CA GLU A 274 23.47 -2.10 3.84
C GLU A 274 24.27 -3.39 3.59
N ARG A 275 23.70 -4.37 2.90
CA ARG A 275 24.40 -5.61 2.48
C ARG A 275 25.17 -5.44 1.16
N ALA A 276 25.05 -4.31 0.50
CA ALA A 276 25.60 -4.11 -0.86
C ALA A 276 27.09 -4.46 -0.96
N ASP A 277 27.92 -4.02 -0.03
CA ASP A 277 29.35 -4.30 -0.04
C ASP A 277 29.69 -5.81 0.06
N LYS A 278 28.89 -6.55 0.82
CA LYS A 278 29.05 -8.01 0.92
C LYS A 278 28.64 -8.69 -0.38
N ILE A 279 27.53 -8.29 -0.96
CA ILE A 279 27.01 -8.85 -2.22
C ILE A 279 27.96 -8.52 -3.37
N ARG A 280 28.49 -7.29 -3.43
CA ARG A 280 29.49 -6.89 -4.43
C ARG A 280 30.71 -7.82 -4.42
N ARG A 281 31.27 -8.09 -3.23
CA ARG A 281 32.39 -9.03 -3.11
C ARG A 281 32.05 -10.45 -3.56
N GLN A 282 30.82 -10.91 -3.36
CA GLN A 282 30.36 -12.21 -3.87
C GLN A 282 30.27 -12.22 -5.40
N ILE A 283 29.81 -11.14 -6.02
CA ILE A 283 29.72 -10.98 -7.47
C ILE A 283 31.15 -10.98 -8.07
N GLU A 284 32.03 -10.13 -7.56
CA GLU A 284 33.41 -10.01 -8.01
C GLU A 284 34.20 -11.33 -7.81
N GLY A 285 33.97 -12.01 -6.69
CA GLY A 285 34.59 -13.32 -6.40
C GLY A 285 34.19 -14.45 -7.36
N ARG A 286 33.08 -14.27 -8.12
CA ARG A 286 32.63 -15.16 -9.19
C ARG A 286 33.13 -14.73 -10.58
N GLY A 287 33.92 -13.67 -10.66
CA GLY A 287 34.43 -13.12 -11.91
C GLY A 287 33.38 -12.32 -12.70
N LEU A 288 32.29 -11.95 -12.07
CA LEU A 288 31.22 -11.15 -12.71
C LEU A 288 31.51 -9.65 -12.56
N SER A 289 31.24 -8.88 -13.64
CA SER A 289 31.32 -7.42 -13.61
C SER A 289 30.09 -6.81 -12.97
N VAL A 290 30.30 -5.87 -12.02
CA VAL A 290 29.22 -5.26 -11.26
C VAL A 290 29.27 -3.72 -11.33
N LEU A 291 28.08 -3.10 -11.43
CA LEU A 291 27.86 -1.67 -11.21
C LEU A 291 26.93 -1.52 -10.01
N GLN A 292 27.26 -0.63 -9.08
CA GLN A 292 26.43 -0.33 -7.92
C GLN A 292 25.60 0.94 -8.17
N ARG A 293 24.30 0.88 -7.89
CA ARG A 293 23.35 1.96 -8.21
C ARG A 293 23.62 3.24 -7.43
N SER A 294 24.06 3.16 -6.18
CA SER A 294 24.42 4.32 -5.36
C SER A 294 25.65 5.07 -5.88
N GLU A 295 26.49 4.45 -6.71
CA GLU A 295 27.68 5.08 -7.30
C GLU A 295 27.36 5.91 -8.56
N GLY A 296 26.16 5.78 -9.14
CA GLY A 296 25.76 6.54 -10.32
C GLY A 296 24.34 6.29 -10.78
N SER A 297 23.79 7.23 -11.55
CA SER A 297 22.41 7.20 -12.04
C SER A 297 22.27 6.68 -13.47
N ALA A 298 23.36 6.52 -14.19
CA ALA A 298 23.35 6.06 -15.58
C ALA A 298 23.04 4.55 -15.69
N PRO A 299 22.43 4.13 -16.81
CA PRO A 299 22.27 2.71 -17.13
C PRO A 299 23.64 2.03 -17.26
N PRO A 300 23.75 0.71 -16.92
CA PRO A 300 25.00 -0.01 -17.04
C PRO A 300 25.44 -0.19 -18.50
N ALA A 301 26.74 -0.04 -18.74
CA ALA A 301 27.34 -0.35 -20.05
C ALA A 301 27.19 -1.85 -20.39
N SER A 302 27.34 -2.19 -21.66
CA SER A 302 27.15 -3.56 -22.17
C SER A 302 28.05 -4.63 -21.51
N GLY A 303 29.22 -4.24 -21.00
CA GLY A 303 30.12 -5.14 -20.28
C GLY A 303 29.75 -5.43 -18.82
N ILE A 304 28.80 -4.73 -18.25
CA ILE A 304 28.35 -4.97 -16.86
C ILE A 304 27.33 -6.12 -16.86
N GLN A 305 27.57 -7.15 -16.06
CA GLN A 305 26.72 -8.35 -15.98
C GLN A 305 25.71 -8.26 -14.82
N VAL A 306 26.06 -7.59 -13.72
CA VAL A 306 25.18 -7.40 -12.56
C VAL A 306 25.05 -5.93 -12.24
N TRP A 307 23.81 -5.45 -12.14
CA TRP A 307 23.50 -4.14 -11.60
C TRP A 307 22.96 -4.29 -10.20
N LEU A 308 23.82 -3.99 -9.21
CA LEU A 308 23.45 -4.06 -7.79
C LEU A 308 22.68 -2.78 -7.40
N THR A 309 21.38 -2.92 -7.16
CA THR A 309 20.49 -1.78 -6.88
C THR A 309 20.25 -1.65 -5.38
N ASP A 310 21.15 -0.95 -4.73
CA ASP A 310 21.23 -0.73 -3.29
C ASP A 310 20.52 0.57 -2.84
N THR A 311 19.56 1.07 -3.63
CA THR A 311 18.78 2.27 -3.34
C THR A 311 17.34 1.93 -2.94
N LEU A 312 16.70 2.80 -2.14
CA LEU A 312 15.32 2.63 -1.73
C LEU A 312 14.37 3.44 -2.64
N GLY A 313 13.13 2.94 -2.80
CA GLY A 313 12.06 3.65 -3.52
C GLY A 313 12.04 3.47 -5.03
N GLU A 314 12.92 2.65 -5.61
CA GLU A 314 13.00 2.44 -7.06
C GLU A 314 12.44 1.08 -7.54
N MET A 315 11.84 0.25 -6.65
CA MET A 315 11.40 -1.10 -7.02
C MET A 315 10.42 -1.14 -8.20
N GLY A 316 9.44 -0.23 -8.23
CA GLY A 316 8.49 -0.12 -9.35
C GLY A 316 9.17 0.13 -10.69
N PHE A 317 10.28 0.89 -10.69
CA PHE A 317 11.09 1.13 -11.88
C PHE A 317 11.82 -0.14 -12.34
N TRP A 318 12.41 -0.90 -11.40
CA TRP A 318 13.11 -2.14 -11.71
C TRP A 318 12.17 -3.22 -12.24
N PHE A 319 10.97 -3.35 -11.65
CA PHE A 319 9.93 -4.24 -12.17
C PHE A 319 9.47 -3.87 -13.59
N ALA A 320 9.30 -2.57 -13.88
CA ALA A 320 8.91 -2.12 -15.21
C ALA A 320 10.01 -2.27 -16.28
N LEU A 321 11.28 -2.35 -15.84
CA LEU A 321 12.43 -2.52 -16.73
C LEU A 321 12.69 -4.01 -17.03
N ALA A 322 12.40 -4.91 -16.10
CA ALA A 322 12.71 -6.33 -16.19
C ALA A 322 11.46 -7.17 -16.51
N PRO A 323 11.42 -7.88 -17.66
CA PRO A 323 10.28 -8.75 -18.01
C PRO A 323 10.13 -9.97 -17.10
N ALA A 324 11.21 -10.40 -16.42
CA ALA A 324 11.22 -11.53 -15.49
C ALA A 324 11.70 -11.07 -14.11
N SER A 325 10.95 -11.39 -13.07
CA SER A 325 11.29 -11.02 -11.68
C SER A 325 11.15 -12.18 -10.70
N LEU A 326 12.25 -12.55 -10.07
CA LEU A 326 12.22 -13.36 -8.86
C LEU A 326 11.75 -12.50 -7.69
N ILE A 327 10.67 -12.91 -7.04
CA ILE A 327 10.23 -12.34 -5.76
C ILE A 327 10.89 -13.13 -4.65
N ALA A 328 11.99 -12.61 -4.15
CA ALA A 328 12.85 -13.29 -3.18
C ALA A 328 12.24 -13.35 -1.76
N GLY A 329 13.00 -13.80 -0.77
CA GLY A 329 12.48 -14.23 0.53
C GLY A 329 11.74 -15.56 0.45
N SER A 330 11.78 -16.21 -0.72
CA SER A 330 10.99 -17.39 -1.05
C SER A 330 11.83 -18.62 -1.40
N LEU A 331 13.14 -18.48 -1.66
CA LEU A 331 14.03 -19.60 -2.01
C LEU A 331 14.62 -20.33 -0.80
N ILE A 332 14.60 -19.70 0.37
CA ILE A 332 15.12 -20.27 1.61
C ILE A 332 14.06 -20.22 2.72
N PRO A 333 14.03 -21.19 3.64
CA PRO A 333 13.05 -21.22 4.72
C PRO A 333 13.27 -20.07 5.72
N GLY A 334 12.19 -19.69 6.42
CA GLY A 334 12.23 -18.79 7.59
C GLY A 334 11.93 -17.33 7.32
N ILE A 335 11.80 -16.91 6.04
CA ILE A 335 11.43 -15.52 5.65
C ILE A 335 9.93 -15.42 5.34
N GLY A 336 9.41 -16.35 4.52
CA GLY A 336 7.98 -16.44 4.21
C GLY A 336 7.56 -15.70 2.95
N GLY A 337 8.52 -15.31 2.09
CA GLY A 337 8.26 -14.67 0.80
C GLY A 337 7.97 -13.17 0.88
N HIS A 338 7.89 -12.54 -0.30
CA HIS A 338 7.49 -11.14 -0.47
C HIS A 338 6.27 -11.02 -1.39
N ASN A 339 5.69 -9.81 -1.43
CA ASN A 339 4.49 -9.51 -2.18
C ASN A 339 4.76 -9.43 -3.69
N PRO A 340 4.11 -10.25 -4.57
CA PRO A 340 4.31 -10.22 -6.02
C PRO A 340 3.51 -9.14 -6.75
N VAL A 341 2.62 -8.42 -6.06
CA VAL A 341 1.66 -7.49 -6.68
C VAL A 341 2.35 -6.40 -7.49
N GLU A 342 3.43 -5.82 -6.97
CA GLU A 342 4.17 -4.75 -7.65
C GLU A 342 4.75 -5.22 -8.98
N ALA A 343 5.34 -6.41 -9.03
CA ALA A 343 5.87 -7.01 -10.25
C ALA A 343 4.76 -7.19 -11.28
N SER A 344 3.64 -7.79 -10.88
CA SER A 344 2.49 -8.03 -11.77
C SER A 344 1.88 -6.74 -12.30
N GLN A 345 1.73 -5.71 -11.46
CA GLN A 345 1.20 -4.40 -11.89
C GLN A 345 2.15 -3.66 -12.84
N ALA A 346 3.46 -3.86 -12.69
CA ALA A 346 4.47 -3.33 -13.60
C ALA A 346 4.61 -4.12 -14.91
N GLY A 347 3.91 -5.24 -15.05
CA GLY A 347 3.97 -6.11 -16.24
C GLY A 347 5.14 -7.10 -16.25
N SER A 348 5.82 -7.28 -15.12
CA SER A 348 6.87 -8.28 -14.96
C SER A 348 6.30 -9.65 -14.61
N SER A 349 6.76 -10.70 -15.27
CA SER A 349 6.38 -12.08 -14.96
C SER A 349 7.01 -12.54 -13.65
N VAL A 350 6.20 -13.13 -12.78
CA VAL A 350 6.59 -13.51 -11.43
C VAL A 350 7.23 -14.89 -11.39
N ILE A 351 8.40 -14.97 -10.76
CA ILE A 351 9.06 -16.21 -10.34
C ILE A 351 9.13 -16.21 -8.81
N SER A 352 8.91 -17.33 -8.17
CA SER A 352 8.96 -17.46 -6.71
C SER A 352 9.50 -18.83 -6.28
N GLY A 353 10.15 -18.88 -5.12
CA GLY A 353 10.48 -20.13 -4.44
C GLY A 353 9.28 -20.71 -3.68
N PRO A 354 9.45 -21.86 -3.02
CA PRO A 354 8.37 -22.56 -2.30
C PRO A 354 8.03 -21.95 -0.94
N PHE A 355 8.92 -21.13 -0.33
CA PHE A 355 8.74 -20.61 1.03
C PHE A 355 8.04 -19.24 1.04
N ARG A 356 6.70 -19.22 0.95
CA ARG A 356 5.88 -18.01 0.79
C ARG A 356 4.70 -17.88 1.75
N SER A 357 4.83 -18.47 2.93
CA SER A 357 3.77 -18.58 3.94
C SER A 357 3.15 -17.24 4.39
N SER A 358 3.86 -16.12 4.22
CA SER A 358 3.30 -14.78 4.52
C SER A 358 2.28 -14.30 3.50
N PHE A 359 2.23 -14.91 2.31
CA PHE A 359 1.40 -14.54 1.17
C PHE A 359 0.69 -15.74 0.54
N ASP A 360 0.46 -16.80 1.31
CA ASP A 360 0.00 -18.11 0.82
C ASP A 360 -1.31 -18.02 -0.01
N ASP A 361 -2.31 -17.31 0.51
CA ASP A 361 -3.59 -17.10 -0.21
C ASP A 361 -3.39 -16.41 -1.55
N LEU A 362 -2.48 -15.42 -1.61
CA LEU A 362 -2.18 -14.68 -2.83
C LEU A 362 -1.47 -15.56 -3.85
N TYR A 363 -0.46 -16.31 -3.42
CA TYR A 363 0.26 -17.22 -4.31
C TYR A 363 -0.59 -18.42 -4.75
N THR A 364 -1.56 -18.84 -3.95
CA THR A 364 -2.57 -19.83 -4.38
C THR A 364 -3.39 -19.31 -5.57
N ALA A 365 -3.82 -18.05 -5.54
CA ALA A 365 -4.47 -17.43 -6.69
C ALA A 365 -3.54 -17.33 -7.91
N TYR A 366 -2.27 -16.98 -7.70
CA TYR A 366 -1.27 -16.93 -8.77
C TYR A 366 -1.02 -18.29 -9.42
N GLN A 367 -0.96 -19.37 -8.64
CA GLN A 367 -0.84 -20.74 -9.15
C GLN A 367 -2.10 -21.13 -9.95
N THR A 368 -3.28 -20.88 -9.39
CA THR A 368 -4.56 -21.23 -10.03
C THR A 368 -4.70 -20.58 -11.42
N HIS A 369 -4.18 -19.36 -11.58
CA HIS A 369 -4.24 -18.62 -12.84
C HIS A 369 -2.96 -18.72 -13.68
N SER A 370 -2.01 -19.61 -13.34
CA SER A 370 -0.72 -19.76 -14.04
C SER A 370 0.06 -18.43 -14.13
N ALA A 371 -0.02 -17.60 -13.08
CA ALA A 371 0.60 -16.28 -13.00
C ALA A 371 1.97 -16.26 -12.31
N VAL A 372 2.50 -17.42 -11.92
CA VAL A 372 3.80 -17.59 -11.27
C VAL A 372 4.51 -18.83 -11.77
N LEU A 373 5.84 -18.74 -11.97
CA LEU A 373 6.72 -19.89 -12.13
C LEU A 373 7.37 -20.20 -10.77
N GLU A 374 7.25 -21.45 -10.33
CA GLU A 374 7.79 -21.91 -9.06
C GLU A 374 9.14 -22.62 -9.29
N VAL A 375 10.13 -22.26 -8.47
CA VAL A 375 11.51 -22.75 -8.61
C VAL A 375 12.11 -23.09 -7.26
N GLU A 376 13.00 -24.07 -7.20
CA GLU A 376 13.60 -24.52 -5.94
C GLU A 376 15.09 -24.12 -5.82
N ASP A 377 15.77 -23.97 -6.95
CA ASP A 377 17.22 -23.75 -7.01
C ASP A 377 17.65 -22.83 -8.18
N GLY A 378 18.95 -22.60 -8.32
CA GLY A 378 19.52 -21.79 -9.39
C GLY A 378 19.32 -22.37 -10.80
N SER A 379 19.22 -23.68 -10.94
CA SER A 379 18.94 -24.33 -12.24
C SER A 379 17.50 -24.09 -12.67
N GLY A 380 16.53 -24.33 -11.77
CA GLY A 380 15.12 -24.01 -12.01
C GLY A 380 14.92 -22.52 -12.28
N LEU A 381 15.61 -21.65 -11.53
CA LEU A 381 15.53 -20.21 -11.71
C LEU A 381 16.04 -19.77 -13.09
N SER A 382 17.18 -20.27 -13.54
CA SER A 382 17.68 -19.96 -14.89
C SER A 382 16.75 -20.43 -15.98
N THR A 383 16.17 -21.62 -15.83
CA THR A 383 15.15 -22.16 -16.76
C THR A 383 13.90 -21.28 -16.82
N ALA A 384 13.38 -20.86 -15.67
CA ALA A 384 12.20 -20.00 -15.59
C ALA A 384 12.44 -18.63 -16.27
N VAL A 385 13.61 -18.02 -16.06
CA VAL A 385 13.98 -16.77 -16.74
C VAL A 385 14.02 -16.95 -18.25
N MET A 386 14.66 -18.02 -18.75
CA MET A 386 14.69 -18.34 -20.19
C MET A 386 13.31 -18.58 -20.77
N GLN A 387 12.43 -19.26 -20.05
CA GLN A 387 11.02 -19.45 -20.42
C GLN A 387 10.32 -18.11 -20.63
N ILE A 388 10.50 -17.16 -19.70
CA ILE A 388 9.90 -15.83 -19.81
C ILE A 388 10.46 -15.08 -21.01
N TRP A 389 11.78 -15.08 -21.22
CA TRP A 389 12.42 -14.41 -22.34
C TRP A 389 11.99 -14.98 -23.71
N SER A 390 11.66 -16.27 -23.77
CA SER A 390 11.13 -16.91 -24.99
C SER A 390 9.63 -16.71 -25.20
N GLY A 391 8.96 -15.96 -24.32
CA GLY A 391 7.51 -15.71 -24.39
C GLY A 391 6.62 -16.87 -23.88
N GLN A 392 7.21 -17.85 -23.17
CA GLN A 392 6.50 -19.00 -22.61
C GLN A 392 6.18 -18.84 -21.11
N GLY A 393 6.46 -17.67 -20.53
CA GLY A 393 6.19 -17.36 -19.12
C GLY A 393 4.76 -16.92 -18.84
N PRO A 394 4.46 -16.59 -17.56
CA PRO A 394 3.19 -16.03 -17.16
C PRO A 394 2.84 -14.78 -17.96
N THR A 395 1.59 -14.69 -18.41
CA THR A 395 1.12 -13.54 -19.19
C THR A 395 0.62 -12.41 -18.29
N PRO A 396 0.63 -11.15 -18.74
CA PRO A 396 0.01 -10.05 -18.00
C PRO A 396 -1.48 -10.29 -17.67
N SER A 397 -2.22 -10.94 -18.57
CA SER A 397 -3.62 -11.28 -18.33
C SER A 397 -3.79 -12.35 -17.23
N ALA A 398 -2.89 -13.31 -17.14
CA ALA A 398 -2.88 -14.29 -16.05
C ALA A 398 -2.63 -13.61 -14.70
N SER A 399 -1.65 -12.69 -14.65
CA SER A 399 -1.37 -11.89 -13.44
C SER A 399 -2.56 -11.02 -13.03
N GLN A 400 -3.24 -10.39 -13.98
CA GLN A 400 -4.46 -9.61 -13.71
C GLN A 400 -5.59 -10.48 -13.18
N ALA A 401 -5.80 -11.67 -13.77
CA ALA A 401 -6.82 -12.61 -13.30
C ALA A 401 -6.52 -13.11 -11.87
N ALA A 402 -5.26 -13.41 -11.56
CA ALA A 402 -4.82 -13.79 -10.22
C ALA A 402 -5.06 -12.67 -9.18
N LEU A 403 -4.71 -11.43 -9.53
CA LEU A 403 -4.96 -10.27 -8.67
C LEU A 403 -6.45 -10.03 -8.45
N ALA A 404 -7.27 -10.11 -9.49
CA ALA A 404 -8.72 -9.95 -9.39
C ALA A 404 -9.35 -11.04 -8.51
N ALA A 405 -8.90 -12.29 -8.65
CA ALA A 405 -9.36 -13.40 -7.80
C ALA A 405 -8.95 -13.19 -6.34
N ALA A 406 -7.68 -12.83 -6.08
CA ALA A 406 -7.16 -12.60 -4.73
C ALA A 406 -7.78 -11.37 -4.05
N SER A 407 -8.10 -10.32 -4.81
CA SER A 407 -8.72 -9.10 -4.27
C SER A 407 -10.19 -9.29 -3.94
N GLY A 408 -10.86 -10.25 -4.58
CA GLY A 408 -12.30 -10.50 -4.42
C GLY A 408 -13.19 -9.39 -4.96
N GLY A 409 -12.68 -8.54 -5.86
CA GLY A 409 -13.41 -7.37 -6.40
C GLY A 409 -13.61 -6.26 -5.36
N ALA A 410 -12.63 -6.07 -4.50
CA ALA A 410 -12.69 -5.15 -3.36
C ALA A 410 -13.01 -3.70 -3.77
N MET A 411 -12.41 -3.22 -4.86
CA MET A 411 -12.64 -1.86 -5.36
C MET A 411 -14.09 -1.69 -5.81
N ALA A 412 -14.61 -2.59 -6.63
CA ALA A 412 -15.99 -2.50 -7.14
C ALA A 412 -17.02 -2.53 -6.00
N LYS A 413 -16.87 -3.47 -5.04
CA LYS A 413 -17.73 -3.57 -3.87
C LYS A 413 -17.68 -2.31 -3.00
N THR A 414 -16.48 -1.77 -2.79
CA THR A 414 -16.29 -0.53 -2.00
C THR A 414 -16.94 0.66 -2.68
N VAL A 415 -16.68 0.88 -3.97
CA VAL A 415 -17.27 1.97 -4.75
C VAL A 415 -18.78 1.92 -4.70
N THR A 416 -19.40 0.76 -4.99
CA THR A 416 -20.87 0.58 -4.94
C THR A 416 -21.44 0.91 -3.55
N ALA A 417 -20.76 0.46 -2.48
CA ALA A 417 -21.22 0.76 -1.12
C ALA A 417 -21.16 2.26 -0.79
N LEU A 418 -20.09 2.96 -1.17
CA LEU A 418 -19.94 4.39 -0.93
C LEU A 418 -20.97 5.22 -1.73
N GLU A 419 -21.21 4.86 -3.00
CA GLU A 419 -22.24 5.47 -3.83
C GLU A 419 -23.64 5.29 -3.20
N THR A 420 -23.95 4.08 -2.72
CA THR A 420 -25.22 3.78 -2.06
C THR A 420 -25.42 4.63 -0.79
N LEU A 421 -24.37 4.81 0.02
CA LEU A 421 -24.43 5.61 1.24
C LEU A 421 -24.73 7.08 0.95
N LEU A 422 -24.11 7.67 -0.07
CA LEU A 422 -24.35 9.05 -0.46
C LEU A 422 -25.76 9.27 -0.97
N HIS A 423 -26.25 8.44 -1.88
CA HIS A 423 -27.62 8.54 -2.40
C HIS A 423 -28.68 8.37 -1.29
N SER A 424 -28.43 7.48 -0.31
CA SER A 424 -29.34 7.28 0.81
C SER A 424 -29.40 8.50 1.75
N ALA A 425 -28.29 9.21 1.91
CA ALA A 425 -28.21 10.44 2.72
C ALA A 425 -28.98 11.61 2.06
N GLU A 426 -28.90 11.74 0.72
CA GLU A 426 -29.65 12.74 -0.04
C GLU A 426 -31.16 12.53 0.05
N ALA A 427 -31.60 11.25 0.00
CA ALA A 427 -33.03 10.93 0.08
C ALA A 427 -33.66 11.24 1.46
N THR A 428 -32.84 11.49 2.49
CA THR A 428 -33.27 11.69 3.88
C THR A 428 -33.11 13.17 4.33
N SER A 429 -32.46 14.02 3.53
CA SER A 429 -32.24 15.47 3.75
C SER A 429 -33.31 16.29 3.11
#